data_67a0dc86a56477b0494f4e14ddb290eb
#
_entry.id   67a0dc86a56477b0494f4e14ddb290eb
#
_cell.length_a   1.000
_cell.length_b   1.000
_cell.length_c   1.000
_cell.angle_alpha   90.00
_cell.angle_beta   90.00
_cell.angle_gamma   90.00
#
_symmetry.space_group_name_H-M   'P 1'
#
loop_
_entity.id
_entity.type
_entity.pdbx_description
1 polymer ?
#
loop_
_entity_poly.entity_id
_entity_poly.type
_entity_poly.pdbx_seq_one_letter_code
_entity_poly.pdbx_strand_id
1 'polypeptide(L)'
;LFVVGCSTSEVGGATIGTYSSPELAEMVFGGIYQATQEAGVYLAAQCCEHLNRALILEKEAAVKYGYLMVNVVPQPKAGGSFATAAYKAFEHPVAVEHIQAAAGMDIGDTLIGMHLRDVAVPVRLRSGQIGDAHVVCARTRPKFIGGGRAVYDEELL
;
A
#
# COMPACT_ATOMS: atom_id res chain seq x y z
N LEU A 1 -5.97 3.90 -7.29
CA LEU A 1 -5.44 2.85 -6.43
C LEU A 1 -4.39 3.43 -5.48
N PHE A 2 -4.52 3.12 -4.19
CA PHE A 2 -3.63 3.53 -3.10
C PHE A 2 -3.00 2.28 -2.48
N VAL A 3 -1.69 2.22 -2.37
CA VAL A 3 -0.98 1.08 -1.78
C VAL A 3 -0.55 1.40 -0.33
N VAL A 4 -0.70 0.41 0.55
CA VAL A 4 -0.21 0.50 1.93
C VAL A 4 0.63 -0.71 2.26
N GLY A 5 1.86 -0.45 2.71
CA GLY A 5 2.70 -1.38 3.43
C GLY A 5 2.67 -1.04 4.92
N CYS A 6 2.50 -2.03 5.79
CA CYS A 6 2.42 -1.78 7.23
C CYS A 6 3.11 -2.88 8.02
N SER A 7 4.01 -2.46 8.90
CA SER A 7 4.59 -3.30 9.95
C SER A 7 3.88 -3.04 11.28
N THR A 8 3.03 -3.97 11.71
CA THR A 8 2.39 -3.88 13.03
C THR A 8 3.39 -4.00 14.17
N SER A 9 4.54 -4.64 13.95
CA SER A 9 5.64 -4.67 14.91
C SER A 9 6.16 -3.26 15.18
N GLU A 10 6.49 -2.51 14.13
CA GLU A 10 6.96 -1.11 14.23
C GLU A 10 5.89 -0.20 14.87
N VAL A 11 4.61 -0.36 14.50
CA VAL A 11 3.50 0.38 15.12
C VAL A 11 3.46 0.17 16.64
N GLY A 12 3.73 -1.05 17.10
CA GLY A 12 3.78 -1.41 18.52
C GLY A 12 5.13 -1.18 19.20
N GLY A 13 6.10 -0.52 18.56
CA GLY A 13 7.42 -0.23 19.13
C GLY A 13 8.40 -1.41 19.13
N ALA A 14 8.15 -2.45 18.33
CA ALA A 14 9.03 -3.60 18.16
C ALA A 14 9.65 -3.62 16.76
N THR A 15 10.82 -4.24 16.61
CA THR A 15 11.49 -4.37 15.30
C THR A 15 10.60 -5.11 14.29
N ILE A 16 10.62 -4.67 13.04
CA ILE A 16 9.86 -5.25 11.92
C ILE A 16 9.97 -6.78 11.89
N GLY A 17 8.83 -7.46 11.76
CA GLY A 17 8.74 -8.92 11.66
C GLY A 17 8.89 -9.68 12.98
N THR A 18 9.12 -9.02 14.12
CA THR A 18 9.35 -9.69 15.41
C THR A 18 8.08 -9.90 16.23
N TYR A 19 7.09 -9.02 16.07
CA TYR A 19 5.84 -9.08 16.83
C TYR A 19 4.63 -8.81 15.93
N SER A 20 3.83 -9.85 15.70
CA SER A 20 2.60 -9.76 14.91
C SER A 20 1.42 -9.48 15.83
N SER A 21 0.72 -8.37 15.61
CA SER A 21 -0.50 -8.02 16.36
C SER A 21 -1.70 -7.91 15.40
N PRO A 22 -2.59 -8.90 15.40
CA PRO A 22 -3.84 -8.84 14.63
C PRO A 22 -4.72 -7.65 15.02
N GLU A 23 -4.81 -7.33 16.31
CA GLU A 23 -5.65 -6.22 16.81
C GLU A 23 -5.15 -4.87 16.30
N LEU A 24 -3.84 -4.61 16.36
CA LEU A 24 -3.24 -3.40 15.79
C LEU A 24 -3.45 -3.34 14.27
N ALA A 25 -3.32 -4.48 13.60
CA ALA A 25 -3.56 -4.57 12.16
C ALA A 25 -4.99 -4.18 11.79
N GLU A 26 -5.98 -4.71 12.51
CA GLU A 26 -7.39 -4.42 12.28
C GLU A 26 -7.71 -2.95 12.53
N MET A 27 -7.15 -2.34 13.59
CA MET A 27 -7.35 -0.91 13.89
C MET A 27 -6.73 -0.01 12.82
N VAL A 28 -5.47 -0.25 12.45
CA VAL A 28 -4.78 0.55 11.43
C VAL A 28 -5.44 0.38 10.07
N PHE A 29 -5.74 -0.88 9.69
CA PHE A 29 -6.43 -1.17 8.44
C PHE A 29 -7.80 -0.51 8.38
N GLY A 30 -8.62 -0.64 9.43
CA GLY A 30 -9.98 -0.08 9.49
C GLY A 30 -10.00 1.43 9.26
N GLY A 31 -9.11 2.18 9.92
CA GLY A 31 -9.02 3.62 9.74
C GLY A 31 -8.60 4.03 8.31
N ILE A 32 -7.62 3.33 7.73
CA ILE A 32 -7.17 3.60 6.36
C ILE A 32 -8.26 3.19 5.35
N TYR A 33 -8.89 2.03 5.55
CA TYR A 33 -9.92 1.53 4.65
C TYR A 33 -11.13 2.44 4.63
N GLN A 34 -11.60 2.92 5.79
CA GLN A 34 -12.67 3.91 5.85
C GLN A 34 -12.31 5.18 5.06
N ALA A 35 -11.13 5.75 5.27
CA ALA A 35 -10.69 6.94 4.56
C ALA A 35 -10.61 6.74 3.04
N THR A 36 -10.14 5.58 2.58
CA THR A 36 -10.09 5.27 1.14
C THR A 36 -11.47 5.06 0.54
N GLN A 37 -12.41 4.44 1.29
CA GLN A 37 -13.81 4.29 0.85
C GLN A 37 -14.48 5.66 0.72
N GLU A 38 -14.36 6.53 1.71
CA GLU A 38 -14.91 7.90 1.69
C GLU A 38 -14.34 8.72 0.51
N ALA A 39 -13.08 8.49 0.14
CA ALA A 39 -12.44 9.13 -1.00
C ALA A 39 -12.75 8.46 -2.36
N GLY A 40 -13.47 7.34 -2.39
CA GLY A 40 -13.73 6.58 -3.62
C GLY A 40 -12.47 5.96 -4.25
N VAL A 41 -11.49 5.58 -3.41
CA VAL A 41 -10.19 5.06 -3.84
C VAL A 41 -10.05 3.59 -3.44
N TYR A 42 -9.67 2.73 -4.38
CA TYR A 42 -9.35 1.33 -4.05
C TYR A 42 -8.03 1.25 -3.26
N LEU A 43 -8.05 0.41 -2.22
CA LEU A 43 -6.90 0.09 -1.37
C LEU A 43 -6.22 -1.20 -1.84
N ALA A 44 -4.89 -1.21 -1.87
CA ALA A 44 -4.06 -2.41 -2.01
C ALA A 44 -3.18 -2.57 -0.77
N ALA A 45 -3.31 -3.68 -0.07
CA ALA A 45 -2.51 -4.00 1.11
C ALA A 45 -1.33 -4.89 0.74
N GLN A 46 -0.11 -4.41 1.00
CA GLN A 46 1.11 -5.15 0.70
C GLN A 46 1.32 -6.30 1.68
N CYS A 47 1.65 -7.47 1.14
CA CYS A 47 2.18 -8.60 1.91
C CYS A 47 3.67 -8.43 2.19
N CYS A 48 4.21 -9.21 3.17
CA CYS A 48 5.65 -9.26 3.42
C CYS A 48 6.39 -10.08 2.35
N GLU A 49 7.72 -10.13 2.47
CA GLU A 49 8.61 -10.85 1.56
C GLU A 49 8.33 -12.36 1.49
N HIS A 50 7.77 -12.97 2.52
CA HIS A 50 7.37 -14.40 2.49
C HIS A 50 6.32 -14.72 1.43
N LEU A 51 5.55 -13.71 0.99
CA LEU A 51 4.65 -13.80 -0.16
C LEU A 51 5.14 -12.89 -1.30
N ASN A 52 6.45 -12.72 -1.45
CA ASN A 52 7.08 -11.92 -2.50
C ASN A 52 6.48 -10.51 -2.64
N ARG A 53 6.00 -9.93 -1.54
CA ARG A 53 5.32 -8.63 -1.49
C ARG A 53 4.11 -8.53 -2.44
N ALA A 54 3.39 -9.64 -2.64
CA ALA A 54 2.10 -9.64 -3.30
C ALA A 54 1.13 -8.67 -2.61
N LEU A 55 0.09 -8.28 -3.31
CA LEU A 55 -0.86 -7.28 -2.82
C LEU A 55 -2.26 -7.87 -2.75
N ILE A 56 -2.95 -7.53 -1.67
CA ILE A 56 -4.35 -7.88 -1.46
C ILE A 56 -5.20 -6.67 -1.79
N LEU A 57 -6.20 -6.86 -2.64
CA LEU A 57 -7.15 -5.83 -3.05
C LEU A 57 -8.50 -6.44 -3.39
N GLU A 58 -9.50 -5.59 -3.60
CA GLU A 58 -10.80 -6.04 -4.11
C GLU A 58 -10.68 -6.57 -5.54
N LYS A 59 -11.37 -7.66 -5.85
CA LYS A 59 -11.46 -8.26 -7.19
C LYS A 59 -11.90 -7.24 -8.25
N GLU A 60 -12.82 -6.35 -7.91
CA GLU A 60 -13.26 -5.29 -8.80
C GLU A 60 -12.09 -4.40 -9.23
N ALA A 61 -11.21 -4.02 -8.30
CA ALA A 61 -10.01 -3.25 -8.60
C ALA A 61 -9.04 -4.03 -9.51
N ALA A 62 -8.81 -5.32 -9.21
CA ALA A 62 -7.94 -6.16 -10.04
C ALA A 62 -8.44 -6.24 -11.48
N VAL A 63 -9.75 -6.44 -11.67
CA VAL A 63 -10.39 -6.48 -13.00
C VAL A 63 -10.31 -5.11 -13.69
N LYS A 64 -10.66 -4.03 -12.97
CA LYS A 64 -10.64 -2.66 -13.50
C LYS A 64 -9.28 -2.23 -14.03
N TYR A 65 -8.21 -2.61 -13.32
CA TYR A 65 -6.84 -2.24 -13.70
C TYR A 65 -6.12 -3.32 -14.52
N GLY A 66 -6.76 -4.45 -14.81
CA GLY A 66 -6.18 -5.53 -15.62
C GLY A 66 -5.04 -6.28 -14.91
N TYR A 67 -5.07 -6.37 -13.57
CA TYR A 67 -4.04 -7.10 -12.83
C TYR A 67 -4.29 -8.61 -12.85
N LEU A 68 -3.21 -9.36 -13.04
CA LEU A 68 -3.26 -10.81 -13.03
C LEU A 68 -3.38 -11.32 -11.59
N MET A 69 -4.49 -12.01 -11.30
CA MET A 69 -4.74 -12.62 -9.98
C MET A 69 -3.89 -13.87 -9.79
N VAL A 70 -3.37 -14.03 -8.57
CA VAL A 70 -2.61 -15.22 -8.13
C VAL A 70 -3.31 -15.88 -6.95
N ASN A 71 -3.04 -17.16 -6.73
CA ASN A 71 -3.69 -17.93 -5.68
C ASN A 71 -2.83 -17.96 -4.42
N VAL A 72 -3.12 -17.06 -3.50
CA VAL A 72 -2.54 -17.05 -2.15
C VAL A 72 -3.48 -16.36 -1.17
N VAL A 73 -3.51 -16.87 0.06
CA VAL A 73 -4.24 -16.27 1.19
C VAL A 73 -3.24 -15.88 2.25
N PRO A 74 -3.11 -14.57 2.58
CA PRO A 74 -2.13 -14.11 3.57
C PRO A 74 -2.47 -14.63 4.96
N GLN A 75 -1.42 -14.88 5.73
CA GLN A 75 -1.48 -15.26 7.13
C GLN A 75 -0.62 -14.29 7.96
N PRO A 76 -0.84 -14.14 9.27
CA PRO A 76 -0.05 -13.23 10.11
C PRO A 76 1.47 -13.45 10.01
N LYS A 77 1.90 -14.71 9.82
CA LYS A 77 3.32 -15.08 9.68
C LYS A 77 3.78 -15.27 8.22
N ALA A 78 2.88 -15.14 7.25
CA ALA A 78 3.18 -15.23 5.83
C ALA A 78 2.26 -14.27 5.06
N GLY A 79 2.74 -13.06 4.83
CA GLY A 79 1.99 -11.93 4.28
C GLY A 79 1.83 -10.79 5.28
N GLY A 80 1.80 -11.11 6.58
CA GLY A 80 1.70 -10.14 7.67
C GLY A 80 0.27 -9.86 8.14
N SER A 81 0.15 -9.34 9.34
CA SER A 81 -1.15 -9.09 9.98
C SER A 81 -1.99 -8.05 9.22
N PHE A 82 -1.37 -7.00 8.67
CA PHE A 82 -2.08 -5.97 7.91
C PHE A 82 -2.75 -6.52 6.65
N ALA A 83 -2.00 -7.27 5.83
CA ALA A 83 -2.55 -7.92 4.64
C ALA A 83 -3.60 -8.98 4.98
N THR A 84 -3.44 -9.67 6.12
CA THR A 84 -4.44 -10.62 6.64
C THR A 84 -5.72 -9.91 7.06
N ALA A 85 -5.64 -8.75 7.72
CA ALA A 85 -6.79 -7.94 8.08
C ALA A 85 -7.53 -7.43 6.81
N ALA A 86 -6.77 -6.96 5.82
CA ALA A 86 -7.33 -6.57 4.52
C ALA A 86 -8.09 -7.70 3.84
N TYR A 87 -7.50 -8.89 3.77
CA TYR A 87 -8.12 -10.06 3.15
C TYR A 87 -9.45 -10.46 3.82
N LYS A 88 -9.53 -10.33 5.13
CA LYS A 88 -10.76 -10.63 5.89
C LYS A 88 -11.84 -9.56 5.75
N ALA A 89 -11.45 -8.30 5.54
CA ALA A 89 -12.36 -7.16 5.54
C ALA A 89 -12.89 -6.82 4.14
N PHE A 90 -12.17 -7.14 3.08
CA PHE A 90 -12.63 -6.97 1.71
C PHE A 90 -13.79 -7.91 1.39
N GLU A 91 -14.73 -7.47 0.58
CA GLU A 91 -15.90 -8.27 0.18
C GLU A 91 -15.50 -9.42 -0.75
N HIS A 92 -14.64 -9.14 -1.72
CA HIS A 92 -14.12 -10.09 -2.68
C HIS A 92 -12.59 -9.98 -2.80
N PRO A 93 -11.85 -10.41 -1.74
CA PRO A 93 -10.41 -10.26 -1.71
C PRO A 93 -9.72 -11.14 -2.76
N VAL A 94 -8.73 -10.58 -3.44
CA VAL A 94 -7.84 -11.31 -4.34
C VAL A 94 -6.40 -10.88 -4.09
N ALA A 95 -5.45 -11.73 -4.48
CA ALA A 95 -4.03 -11.40 -4.49
C ALA A 95 -3.54 -11.17 -5.92
N VAL A 96 -2.63 -10.22 -6.07
CA VAL A 96 -1.90 -9.94 -7.32
C VAL A 96 -0.42 -9.76 -7.02
N GLU A 97 0.47 -10.04 -7.98
CA GLU A 97 1.92 -9.86 -7.77
C GLU A 97 2.36 -8.41 -7.98
N HIS A 98 1.77 -7.71 -8.95
CA HIS A 98 2.22 -6.39 -9.37
C HIS A 98 1.05 -5.44 -9.54
N ILE A 99 1.26 -4.18 -9.13
CA ILE A 99 0.35 -3.06 -9.37
C ILE A 99 1.13 -1.82 -9.79
N GLN A 100 0.40 -0.80 -10.23
CA GLN A 100 0.91 0.55 -10.47
C GLN A 100 0.01 1.56 -9.76
N ALA A 101 0.21 1.71 -8.46
CA ALA A 101 -0.57 2.61 -7.63
C ALA A 101 -0.24 4.08 -7.93
N ALA A 102 -1.24 4.94 -7.81
CA ALA A 102 -1.09 6.39 -7.99
C ALA A 102 -0.50 7.10 -6.76
N ALA A 103 -0.67 6.49 -5.60
CA ALA A 103 -0.16 6.99 -4.32
C ALA A 103 -0.03 5.84 -3.33
N GLY A 104 0.65 6.07 -2.22
CA GLY A 104 0.77 5.07 -1.17
C GLY A 104 1.34 5.60 0.14
N MET A 105 1.23 4.75 1.14
CA MET A 105 1.72 4.99 2.49
C MET A 105 2.53 3.78 2.96
N ASP A 106 3.73 4.05 3.42
CA ASP A 106 4.61 3.09 4.07
C ASP A 106 4.59 3.36 5.59
N ILE A 107 4.20 2.36 6.36
CA ILE A 107 4.11 2.42 7.82
C ILE A 107 5.11 1.42 8.39
N GLY A 108 6.24 1.93 8.89
CA GLY A 108 7.30 1.12 9.47
C GLY A 108 8.32 0.59 8.46
N ASP A 109 8.66 1.41 7.47
CA ASP A 109 9.75 1.21 6.51
C ASP A 109 9.69 -0.15 5.76
N THR A 110 8.48 -0.52 5.33
CA THR A 110 8.21 -1.79 4.63
C THR A 110 8.64 -1.79 3.17
N LEU A 111 8.91 -0.63 2.59
CA LEU A 111 9.26 -0.38 1.20
C LEU A 111 8.11 -0.70 0.22
N ILE A 112 7.43 0.36 -0.25
CA ILE A 112 6.32 0.25 -1.20
C ILE A 112 6.66 0.76 -2.61
N GLY A 113 7.89 1.26 -2.81
CA GLY A 113 8.28 1.95 -4.06
C GLY A 113 8.04 1.14 -5.33
N MET A 114 8.25 -0.19 -5.29
CA MET A 114 8.03 -1.09 -6.41
C MET A 114 6.57 -1.18 -6.87
N HIS A 115 5.63 -0.73 -6.04
CA HIS A 115 4.19 -0.76 -6.33
C HIS A 115 3.65 0.56 -6.85
N LEU A 116 4.46 1.61 -6.87
CA LEU A 116 4.09 2.92 -7.38
C LEU A 116 4.44 3.03 -8.86
N ARG A 117 3.56 3.67 -9.64
CA ARG A 117 3.93 4.05 -11.01
C ARG A 117 4.95 5.18 -10.98
N ASP A 118 5.74 5.31 -12.03
CA ASP A 118 6.65 6.44 -12.18
C ASP A 118 5.88 7.74 -12.50
N VAL A 119 6.30 8.83 -11.97
CA VAL A 119 7.40 9.12 -11.04
C VAL A 119 6.82 9.31 -9.65
N ALA A 120 7.30 8.55 -8.65
CA ALA A 120 6.92 8.75 -7.27
C ALA A 120 7.60 9.99 -6.69
N VAL A 121 6.83 10.82 -5.99
CA VAL A 121 7.31 12.00 -5.28
C VAL A 121 6.80 11.98 -3.83
N PRO A 122 7.61 12.43 -2.86
CA PRO A 122 7.21 12.37 -1.46
C PRO A 122 6.08 13.34 -1.14
N VAL A 123 5.18 12.91 -0.25
CA VAL A 123 4.15 13.76 0.38
C VAL A 123 4.52 13.93 1.84
N ARG A 124 4.62 15.18 2.31
CA ARG A 124 4.94 15.50 3.70
C ARG A 124 3.68 15.56 4.55
N LEU A 125 3.62 14.72 5.57
CA LEU A 125 2.55 14.72 6.55
C LEU A 125 2.88 15.64 7.73
N ARG A 126 1.84 16.08 8.46
CA ARG A 126 2.01 16.81 9.73
C ARG A 126 2.56 15.90 10.83
N SER A 127 2.09 14.65 10.88
CA SER A 127 2.64 13.60 11.72
C SER A 127 3.39 12.61 10.84
N GLY A 128 4.65 12.33 11.16
CA GLY A 128 5.48 11.33 10.49
C GLY A 128 5.39 9.96 11.14
N GLN A 129 4.40 9.69 11.99
CA GLN A 129 4.29 8.45 12.76
C GLN A 129 2.84 7.98 12.91
N ILE A 130 2.69 6.65 13.00
CA ILE A 130 1.48 5.95 13.47
C ILE A 130 1.92 4.96 14.56
N GLY A 131 1.48 5.19 15.81
CA GLY A 131 2.11 4.55 16.95
C GLY A 131 3.59 4.95 16.99
N ASP A 132 4.49 3.97 17.13
CA ASP A 132 5.94 4.20 17.08
C ASP A 132 6.52 4.06 15.65
N ALA A 133 5.73 3.60 14.68
CA ALA A 133 6.17 3.39 13.31
C ALA A 133 6.37 4.71 12.57
N HIS A 134 7.52 4.85 11.91
CA HIS A 134 7.77 5.91 10.93
C HIS A 134 6.82 5.77 9.73
N VAL A 135 6.30 6.90 9.22
CA VAL A 135 5.38 6.94 8.08
C VAL A 135 5.94 7.78 6.94
N VAL A 136 6.02 7.16 5.78
CA VAL A 136 6.36 7.82 4.52
C VAL A 136 5.20 7.73 3.55
N CYS A 137 4.80 8.88 2.97
CA CYS A 137 3.78 8.92 1.93
C CYS A 137 4.35 9.38 0.60
N ALA A 138 3.80 8.82 -0.46
CA ALA A 138 4.13 9.19 -1.82
C ALA A 138 2.87 9.36 -2.67
N ARG A 139 2.94 10.29 -3.63
CA ARG A 139 2.05 10.38 -4.78
C ARG A 139 2.85 10.20 -6.06
N THR A 140 2.20 10.06 -7.16
CA THR A 140 2.87 9.99 -8.47
C THR A 140 2.49 11.18 -9.34
N ARG A 141 3.35 11.51 -10.26
CA ARG A 141 3.10 12.46 -11.35
C ARG A 141 3.56 11.88 -12.68
N PRO A 142 3.06 12.39 -13.81
CA PRO A 142 3.56 12.01 -15.13
C PRO A 142 5.06 12.26 -15.29
N LYS A 143 5.71 11.42 -16.07
CA LYS A 143 7.12 11.58 -16.43
C LYS A 143 7.32 12.79 -17.32
N PHE A 144 8.43 13.48 -17.15
CA PHE A 144 8.93 14.38 -18.18
C PHE A 144 9.62 13.56 -19.27
N ILE A 145 9.06 13.57 -20.49
CA ILE A 145 9.61 12.84 -21.63
C ILE A 145 10.01 13.82 -22.71
N GLY A 146 11.24 13.73 -23.19
CA GLY A 146 11.79 14.57 -24.24
C GLY A 146 13.11 15.21 -23.89
N GLY A 147 13.59 16.10 -24.74
CA GLY A 147 14.84 16.82 -24.58
C GLY A 147 14.65 18.33 -24.59
N GLY A 148 15.70 19.09 -24.97
CA GLY A 148 15.72 20.55 -24.87
C GLY A 148 14.68 21.31 -25.73
N ARG A 149 13.92 20.62 -26.55
CA ARG A 149 12.81 21.20 -27.33
C ARG A 149 11.42 20.82 -26.79
N ALA A 150 11.37 19.99 -25.72
CA ALA A 150 10.12 19.57 -25.10
C ALA A 150 9.48 20.74 -24.34
N VAL A 151 8.15 20.78 -24.41
CA VAL A 151 7.32 21.69 -23.59
C VAL A 151 6.46 20.82 -22.68
N TYR A 152 6.24 21.24 -21.47
CA TYR A 152 5.52 20.48 -20.45
C TYR A 152 4.26 21.22 -20.01
N ASP A 153 3.25 20.45 -19.64
CA ASP A 153 2.01 20.94 -19.08
C ASP A 153 2.18 21.12 -17.56
N GLU A 154 2.06 22.33 -17.08
CA GLU A 154 2.24 22.68 -15.67
C GLU A 154 1.12 22.14 -14.79
N GLU A 155 -0.07 21.84 -15.34
CA GLU A 155 -1.19 21.25 -14.58
C GLU A 155 -0.94 19.77 -14.20
N LEU A 156 0.05 19.13 -14.83
CA LEU A 156 0.41 17.74 -14.59
C LEU A 156 1.59 17.55 -13.61
N LEU A 157 2.05 18.60 -12.95
CA LEU A 157 3.19 18.57 -12.02
C LEU A 157 2.86 18.04 -10.63
#